data_130175dc8349ed54a177175ced9ed434
#
_entry.id   130175dc8349ed54a177175ced9ed434
#
_cell.length_a   1.000
_cell.length_b   1.000
_cell.length_c   1.000
_cell.angle_alpha   90.00
_cell.angle_beta   90.00
_cell.angle_gamma   90.00
#
_symmetry.space_group_name_H-M   'P 1'
#
loop_
_entity.id
_entity.type
_entity.pdbx_description
1 polymer ?
#
loop_
_entity_poly.entity_id
_entity_poly.type
_entity_poly.pdbx_seq_one_letter_code
_entity_poly.pdbx_strand_id
1 'polypeptide(L)'
;RRDYSLPDTSPASIQVAQGQVMLELSSGERVGLVDSIHFEIKEPSGNIWVSGEELCYRERDTLLCEEVYNTLLVPRGAEYKVSLADGTLVWLNSESELRYPVRFSGNRRTVYLKGEGYFVVAPDKDRPFTVSTGDDVDVRVLGTKFNVSAYAGDEEIVTTLAEGSVEIVMYGDSTRMQPDEQVVFNKKEKTFYRGEVDASVYSAWKDGKFIFEDQPLERIMERLKRWYDMEVFYANDEVREYRLTGDLKKYENFEQAVRMIEEVADLEVDINNKCVIIS
;
A
#
# COMPACT_ATOMS: atom_id res chain seq x y z
N ARG A 1 -3.97 44.48 37.39
CA ARG A 1 -4.74 43.61 36.46
C ARG A 1 -3.72 42.73 35.79
N ARG A 2 -3.73 41.42 36.08
CA ARG A 2 -2.95 40.42 35.35
C ARG A 2 -3.86 39.93 34.21
N ASP A 3 -3.49 40.18 32.98
CA ASP A 3 -4.09 39.60 31.82
C ASP A 3 -3.74 38.12 31.80
N TYR A 4 -4.72 37.29 32.11
CA TYR A 4 -4.69 35.86 31.77
C TYR A 4 -5.21 35.69 30.35
N SER A 5 -4.32 35.71 29.37
CA SER A 5 -4.62 35.16 28.07
C SER A 5 -4.76 33.65 28.22
N LEU A 6 -5.97 33.12 27.98
CA LEU A 6 -6.21 31.70 27.85
C LEU A 6 -5.31 31.17 26.72
N PRO A 7 -4.70 29.99 26.87
CA PRO A 7 -3.97 29.39 25.79
C PRO A 7 -4.94 29.15 24.63
N ASP A 8 -4.47 29.44 23.42
CA ASP A 8 -5.18 29.21 22.18
C ASP A 8 -5.46 27.71 22.05
N THR A 9 -6.67 27.30 22.38
CA THR A 9 -7.14 25.92 22.22
C THR A 9 -7.73 25.72 20.84
N SER A 10 -6.95 26.03 19.81
CA SER A 10 -7.23 25.44 18.49
C SER A 10 -7.07 23.93 18.62
N PRO A 11 -8.05 23.12 18.29
CA PRO A 11 -7.90 21.66 18.36
C PRO A 11 -6.68 21.27 17.53
N ALA A 12 -5.78 20.51 18.11
CA ALA A 12 -4.60 20.02 17.42
C ALA A 12 -5.09 19.17 16.22
N SER A 13 -4.93 19.72 15.02
CA SER A 13 -5.35 19.01 13.81
C SER A 13 -4.48 17.76 13.61
N ILE A 14 -5.10 16.63 13.37
CA ILE A 14 -4.41 15.40 12.95
C ILE A 14 -3.69 15.70 11.63
N GLN A 15 -2.39 15.48 11.61
CA GLN A 15 -1.54 15.73 10.45
C GLN A 15 -1.27 14.43 9.68
N VAL A 16 -1.01 14.54 8.38
CA VAL A 16 -0.41 13.45 7.60
C VAL A 16 0.94 13.08 8.23
N ALA A 17 1.19 11.79 8.41
CA ALA A 17 2.46 11.32 8.93
C ALA A 17 3.61 11.73 7.98
N GLN A 18 4.71 12.21 8.54
CA GLN A 18 5.87 12.66 7.75
C GLN A 18 6.98 11.63 7.84
N GLY A 19 7.12 10.83 6.80
CA GLY A 19 8.21 9.88 6.66
C GLY A 19 8.93 10.08 5.32
N GLN A 20 10.21 9.76 5.27
CA GLN A 20 10.98 9.80 4.04
C GLN A 20 11.01 8.43 3.39
N VAL A 21 10.69 8.37 2.10
CA VAL A 21 10.84 7.16 1.29
C VAL A 21 12.33 6.84 1.14
N MET A 22 12.70 5.58 1.35
CA MET A 22 14.07 5.11 1.33
C MET A 22 14.26 3.99 0.32
N LEU A 23 15.35 4.05 -0.44
CA LEU A 23 15.84 2.95 -1.25
C LEU A 23 17.06 2.32 -0.57
N GLU A 24 16.94 1.06 -0.18
CA GLU A 24 18.05 0.27 0.29
C GLU A 24 18.63 -0.51 -0.89
N LEU A 25 19.88 -0.22 -1.21
CA LEU A 25 20.61 -0.85 -2.29
C LEU A 25 21.13 -2.23 -1.87
N SER A 26 21.47 -3.05 -2.84
CA SER A 26 22.07 -4.37 -2.60
C SER A 26 23.38 -4.33 -1.79
N SER A 27 24.07 -3.20 -1.83
CA SER A 27 25.26 -2.93 -1.01
C SER A 27 24.96 -2.73 0.48
N GLY A 28 23.68 -2.55 0.85
CA GLY A 28 23.23 -2.14 2.18
C GLY A 28 23.21 -0.61 2.37
N GLU A 29 23.62 0.17 1.37
CA GLU A 29 23.51 1.62 1.40
C GLU A 29 22.06 2.04 1.33
N ARG A 30 21.66 3.06 2.12
CA ARG A 30 20.32 3.63 2.12
C ARG A 30 20.33 5.02 1.54
N VAL A 31 19.48 5.24 0.55
CA VAL A 31 19.33 6.51 -0.16
C VAL A 31 17.93 7.05 0.09
N GLY A 32 17.85 8.25 0.66
CA GLY A 32 16.57 8.96 0.82
C GLY A 32 16.06 9.49 -0.52
N LEU A 33 14.82 9.17 -0.85
CA LEU A 33 14.16 9.67 -2.05
C LEU A 33 13.37 10.93 -1.68
N VAL A 34 13.66 12.06 -2.34
CA VAL A 34 13.03 13.36 -2.08
C VAL A 34 12.29 13.79 -3.34
N ASP A 35 11.03 14.15 -3.19
CA ASP A 35 10.08 14.40 -4.27
C ASP A 35 10.49 15.48 -5.31
N SER A 36 11.44 16.34 -4.96
CA SER A 36 11.82 17.47 -5.83
C SER A 36 13.20 17.34 -6.47
N ILE A 37 13.91 16.23 -6.28
CA ILE A 37 15.28 16.07 -6.76
C ILE A 37 15.35 14.99 -7.84
N HIS A 38 15.92 15.36 -8.99
CA HIS A 38 16.27 14.41 -10.04
C HIS A 38 17.74 14.03 -9.89
N PHE A 39 18.03 12.76 -9.69
CA PHE A 39 19.41 12.28 -9.60
C PHE A 39 19.53 10.83 -10.10
N GLU A 40 20.77 10.45 -10.39
CA GLU A 40 21.12 9.11 -10.81
C GLU A 40 21.92 8.41 -9.72
N ILE A 41 21.47 7.20 -9.36
CA ILE A 41 22.24 6.27 -8.50
C ILE A 41 22.94 5.29 -9.42
N LYS A 42 24.26 5.20 -9.29
CA LYS A 42 25.08 4.29 -10.09
C LYS A 42 25.41 3.04 -9.28
N GLU A 43 24.87 1.91 -9.70
CA GLU A 43 25.21 0.61 -9.17
C GLU A 43 25.96 -0.23 -10.22
N PRO A 44 26.74 -1.23 -9.78
CA PRO A 44 27.38 -2.17 -10.71
C PRO A 44 26.38 -2.90 -11.60
N SER A 45 25.18 -3.12 -11.10
CA SER A 45 24.08 -3.84 -11.74
C SER A 45 23.24 -3.00 -12.70
N GLY A 46 23.33 -1.67 -12.68
CA GLY A 46 22.57 -0.77 -13.52
C GLY A 46 22.44 0.63 -12.93
N ASN A 47 21.97 1.56 -13.73
CA ASN A 47 21.70 2.92 -13.27
C ASN A 47 20.23 3.06 -12.87
N ILE A 48 20.00 3.71 -11.74
CA ILE A 48 18.67 4.01 -11.20
C ILE A 48 18.44 5.51 -11.35
N TRP A 49 17.36 5.87 -12.03
CA TRP A 49 16.95 7.26 -12.18
C TRP A 49 15.85 7.56 -11.19
N VAL A 50 16.08 8.55 -10.34
CA VAL A 50 15.10 9.09 -9.42
C VAL A 50 14.54 10.36 -10.04
N SER A 51 13.23 10.46 -10.18
CA SER A 51 12.54 11.60 -10.77
C SER A 51 11.26 11.90 -9.99
N GLY A 52 11.35 12.80 -9.01
CA GLY A 52 10.21 13.13 -8.16
C GLY A 52 9.67 11.89 -7.42
N GLU A 53 8.40 11.59 -7.62
CA GLU A 53 7.70 10.46 -6.99
C GLU A 53 7.90 9.12 -7.72
N GLU A 54 8.82 9.05 -8.68
CA GLU A 54 9.04 7.85 -9.48
C GLU A 54 10.52 7.45 -9.54
N LEU A 55 10.76 6.16 -9.42
CA LEU A 55 12.04 5.50 -9.55
C LEU A 55 12.02 4.60 -10.78
N CYS A 56 13.01 4.77 -11.69
CA CYS A 56 13.10 4.01 -12.95
C CYS A 56 14.45 3.31 -13.08
N TYR A 57 14.41 2.04 -13.48
CA TYR A 57 15.61 1.28 -13.85
C TYR A 57 15.84 1.32 -15.35
N ARG A 58 17.11 1.55 -15.75
CA ARG A 58 17.53 1.41 -17.14
C ARG A 58 18.55 0.28 -17.24
N GLU A 59 18.30 -0.63 -18.14
CA GLU A 59 19.19 -1.76 -18.39
C GLU A 59 20.58 -1.30 -18.82
N ARG A 60 21.60 -1.92 -18.24
CA ARG A 60 22.95 -2.01 -18.82
C ARG A 60 23.17 -3.43 -19.26
N ASP A 61 23.82 -3.62 -20.41
CA ASP A 61 24.30 -4.93 -20.90
C ASP A 61 25.46 -5.46 -20.04
N THR A 62 25.18 -5.77 -18.78
CA THR A 62 26.14 -6.45 -17.91
C THR A 62 25.69 -7.88 -17.68
N LEU A 63 26.58 -8.82 -18.00
CA LEU A 63 26.39 -10.24 -17.71
C LEU A 63 26.55 -10.49 -16.19
N LEU A 64 25.54 -10.13 -15.41
CA LEU A 64 25.48 -10.52 -14.01
C LEU A 64 24.87 -11.92 -13.94
N CYS A 65 25.59 -12.87 -13.36
CA CYS A 65 25.15 -14.24 -13.16
C CYS A 65 24.22 -14.41 -11.95
N GLU A 66 24.17 -13.43 -11.03
CA GLU A 66 23.40 -13.48 -9.81
C GLU A 66 22.39 -12.33 -9.77
N GLU A 67 21.17 -12.61 -9.26
CA GLU A 67 20.16 -11.58 -9.01
C GLU A 67 20.57 -10.75 -7.80
N VAL A 68 20.62 -9.45 -8.02
CA VAL A 68 20.92 -8.43 -7.03
C VAL A 68 19.62 -7.72 -6.67
N TYR A 69 19.32 -7.62 -5.38
CA TYR A 69 18.04 -7.09 -4.90
C TYR A 69 18.20 -5.73 -4.25
N ASN A 70 17.29 -4.83 -4.56
CA ASN A 70 17.06 -3.58 -3.85
C ASN A 70 15.73 -3.65 -3.10
N THR A 71 15.58 -2.80 -2.09
CA THR A 71 14.34 -2.70 -1.30
C THR A 71 13.88 -1.26 -1.24
N LEU A 72 12.65 -1.02 -1.71
CA LEU A 72 11.97 0.27 -1.58
C LEU A 72 11.11 0.25 -0.32
N LEU A 73 11.36 1.21 0.57
CA LEU A 73 10.71 1.36 1.86
C LEU A 73 9.85 2.63 1.85
N VAL A 74 8.54 2.47 1.94
CA VAL A 74 7.58 3.57 1.97
C VAL A 74 7.05 3.70 3.41
N PRO A 75 7.31 4.82 4.09
CA PRO A 75 6.86 5.03 5.46
C PRO A 75 5.37 5.40 5.54
N ARG A 76 4.88 5.61 6.75
CA ARG A 76 3.54 6.19 6.99
C ARG A 76 3.42 7.55 6.33
N GLY A 77 2.22 7.84 5.81
CA GLY A 77 1.90 9.13 5.19
C GLY A 77 2.55 9.37 3.82
N ALA A 78 3.19 8.36 3.24
CA ALA A 78 3.81 8.45 1.93
C ALA A 78 3.29 7.36 0.99
N GLU A 79 3.49 7.57 -0.29
CA GLU A 79 3.33 6.59 -1.35
C GLU A 79 4.45 6.78 -2.36
N TYR A 80 4.76 5.76 -3.12
CA TYR A 80 5.83 5.87 -4.10
C TYR A 80 5.60 4.95 -5.29
N LYS A 81 6.03 5.40 -6.47
CA LYS A 81 5.93 4.65 -7.71
C LYS A 81 7.30 4.15 -8.15
N VAL A 82 7.40 2.89 -8.55
CA VAL A 82 8.60 2.32 -9.15
C VAL A 82 8.29 1.66 -10.49
N SER A 83 9.16 1.93 -11.47
CA SER A 83 9.18 1.25 -12.76
C SER A 83 10.31 0.23 -12.74
N LEU A 84 9.96 -1.05 -12.74
CA LEU A 84 10.92 -2.16 -12.71
C LEU A 84 11.61 -2.35 -14.07
N ALA A 85 12.70 -3.11 -14.10
CA ALA A 85 13.52 -3.30 -15.30
C ALA A 85 12.78 -3.98 -16.48
N ASP A 86 11.72 -4.75 -16.20
CA ASP A 86 10.88 -5.39 -17.21
C ASP A 86 9.76 -4.48 -17.74
N GLY A 87 9.68 -3.22 -17.27
CA GLY A 87 8.62 -2.27 -17.59
C GLY A 87 7.37 -2.40 -16.74
N THR A 88 7.36 -3.28 -15.74
CA THR A 88 6.27 -3.38 -14.76
C THR A 88 6.24 -2.11 -13.90
N LEU A 89 5.06 -1.52 -13.73
CA LEU A 89 4.84 -0.38 -12.85
C LEU A 89 4.22 -0.85 -11.54
N VAL A 90 4.76 -0.35 -10.43
CA VAL A 90 4.26 -0.65 -9.09
C VAL A 90 4.06 0.64 -8.31
N TRP A 91 2.87 0.85 -7.78
CA TRP A 91 2.59 1.87 -6.77
C TRP A 91 2.60 1.19 -5.41
N LEU A 92 3.33 1.74 -4.47
CA LEU A 92 3.36 1.30 -3.07
C LEU A 92 2.63 2.30 -2.19
N ASN A 93 1.72 1.80 -1.38
CA ASN A 93 0.99 2.59 -0.40
C ASN A 93 1.81 2.78 0.89
N SER A 94 1.30 3.58 1.83
CA SER A 94 1.91 3.82 3.14
C SER A 94 2.25 2.53 3.90
N GLU A 95 3.34 2.54 4.66
CA GLU A 95 3.84 1.41 5.45
C GLU A 95 4.14 0.16 4.61
N SER A 96 4.65 0.35 3.38
CA SER A 96 4.92 -0.75 2.46
C SER A 96 6.40 -0.91 2.14
N GLU A 97 6.78 -2.15 1.88
CA GLU A 97 8.12 -2.58 1.48
C GLU A 97 8.02 -3.45 0.24
N LEU A 98 8.79 -3.10 -0.80
CA LEU A 98 8.95 -3.93 -1.97
C LEU A 98 10.43 -4.28 -2.15
N ARG A 99 10.75 -5.58 -2.06
CA ARG A 99 12.07 -6.11 -2.40
C ARG A 99 12.00 -6.74 -3.78
N TYR A 100 12.86 -6.29 -4.69
CA TYR A 100 12.83 -6.69 -6.09
C TYR A 100 14.24 -6.77 -6.67
N PRO A 101 14.48 -7.63 -7.68
CA PRO A 101 15.77 -7.69 -8.34
C PRO A 101 15.97 -6.46 -9.23
N VAL A 102 17.18 -5.91 -9.25
CA VAL A 102 17.56 -4.82 -10.15
C VAL A 102 17.34 -5.20 -11.61
N ARG A 103 17.48 -6.49 -11.91
CA ARG A 103 17.18 -7.10 -13.20
C ARG A 103 16.62 -8.50 -12.98
N PHE A 104 15.56 -8.84 -13.67
CA PHE A 104 15.03 -10.20 -13.68
C PHE A 104 15.90 -11.12 -14.53
N SER A 105 16.45 -12.14 -13.90
CA SER A 105 17.21 -13.20 -14.57
C SER A 105 16.41 -14.51 -14.61
N GLY A 106 16.72 -15.38 -15.57
CA GLY A 106 16.05 -16.67 -15.68
C GLY A 106 14.61 -16.62 -16.20
N ASN A 107 13.81 -17.60 -15.81
CA ASN A 107 12.47 -17.87 -16.34
C ASN A 107 11.30 -17.36 -15.48
N ARG A 108 11.58 -16.56 -14.46
CA ARG A 108 10.59 -16.00 -13.53
C ARG A 108 10.94 -14.55 -13.19
N ARG A 109 9.91 -13.79 -12.85
CA ARG A 109 10.02 -12.42 -12.36
C ARG A 109 9.40 -12.37 -10.98
N THR A 110 10.20 -12.46 -9.91
CA THR A 110 9.69 -12.51 -8.54
C THR A 110 10.03 -11.24 -7.78
N VAL A 111 9.04 -10.67 -7.11
CA VAL A 111 9.17 -9.58 -6.15
C VAL A 111 8.53 -9.98 -4.82
N TYR A 112 8.95 -9.34 -3.74
CA TYR A 112 8.47 -9.61 -2.38
C TYR A 112 7.81 -8.35 -1.83
N LEU A 113 6.56 -8.48 -1.40
CA LEU A 113 5.74 -7.37 -0.89
C LEU A 113 5.41 -7.59 0.58
N LYS A 114 5.60 -6.53 1.37
CA LYS A 114 4.94 -6.32 2.67
C LYS A 114 4.20 -5.00 2.59
N GLY A 115 2.97 -4.94 3.07
CA GLY A 115 2.12 -3.77 2.92
C GLY A 115 1.22 -3.86 1.68
N GLU A 116 0.97 -2.76 1.01
CA GLU A 116 0.04 -2.69 -0.11
C GLU A 116 0.70 -2.16 -1.38
N GLY A 117 0.42 -2.86 -2.49
CA GLY A 117 0.91 -2.46 -3.81
C GLY A 117 -0.13 -2.68 -4.91
N TYR A 118 -0.20 -1.70 -5.83
CA TYR A 118 -0.92 -1.82 -7.09
C TYR A 118 0.07 -2.07 -8.21
N PHE A 119 -0.16 -3.13 -8.97
CA PHE A 119 0.74 -3.62 -10.01
C PHE A 119 0.11 -3.49 -11.40
N VAL A 120 0.87 -2.92 -12.33
CA VAL A 120 0.59 -2.96 -13.77
C VAL A 120 1.73 -3.74 -14.40
N VAL A 121 1.54 -5.04 -14.50
CA VAL A 121 2.61 -5.97 -14.92
C VAL A 121 2.75 -5.99 -16.42
N ALA A 122 4.00 -5.81 -16.90
CA ALA A 122 4.35 -5.92 -18.31
C ALA A 122 4.05 -7.34 -18.83
N PRO A 123 3.34 -7.48 -19.97
CA PRO A 123 2.97 -8.79 -20.50
C PRO A 123 4.21 -9.59 -20.92
N ASP A 124 4.34 -10.79 -20.37
CA ASP A 124 5.35 -11.79 -20.76
C ASP A 124 4.84 -13.20 -20.43
N LYS A 125 4.48 -13.95 -21.44
CA LYS A 125 3.88 -15.30 -21.30
C LYS A 125 4.94 -16.36 -20.96
N ASP A 126 6.19 -16.10 -21.29
CA ASP A 126 7.28 -17.05 -21.11
C ASP A 126 7.91 -16.92 -19.71
N ARG A 127 7.78 -15.75 -19.09
CA ARG A 127 8.32 -15.47 -17.76
C ARG A 127 7.23 -14.92 -16.83
N PRO A 128 6.51 -15.79 -16.11
CA PRO A 128 5.49 -15.36 -15.14
C PRO A 128 6.05 -14.36 -14.12
N PHE A 129 5.22 -13.39 -13.74
CA PHE A 129 5.52 -12.45 -12.67
C PHE A 129 4.86 -12.94 -11.38
N THR A 130 5.60 -12.94 -10.29
CA THR A 130 5.12 -13.41 -8.98
C THR A 130 5.32 -12.32 -7.95
N VAL A 131 4.24 -11.96 -7.25
CA VAL A 131 4.30 -11.19 -6.01
C VAL A 131 4.21 -12.17 -4.86
N SER A 132 5.30 -12.33 -4.12
CA SER A 132 5.36 -13.17 -2.91
C SER A 132 5.10 -12.31 -1.68
N THR A 133 4.17 -12.71 -0.82
CA THR A 133 3.83 -11.97 0.40
C THR A 133 4.56 -12.51 1.64
N GLY A 134 5.29 -13.62 1.48
CA GLY A 134 6.04 -14.25 2.57
C GLY A 134 5.21 -15.10 3.54
N ASP A 135 3.88 -15.06 3.44
CA ASP A 135 2.94 -15.82 4.27
C ASP A 135 2.34 -17.02 3.51
N ASP A 136 3.16 -17.73 2.74
CA ASP A 136 2.75 -18.86 1.90
C ASP A 136 1.69 -18.51 0.82
N VAL A 137 1.55 -17.23 0.48
CA VAL A 137 0.67 -16.74 -0.59
C VAL A 137 1.49 -16.07 -1.67
N ASP A 138 1.43 -16.62 -2.86
CA ASP A 138 2.03 -16.07 -4.07
C ASP A 138 0.94 -15.67 -5.06
N VAL A 139 1.06 -14.47 -5.62
CA VAL A 139 0.18 -13.93 -6.67
C VAL A 139 0.92 -14.00 -8.00
N ARG A 140 0.49 -14.89 -8.91
CA ARG A 140 1.14 -15.15 -10.22
C ARG A 140 0.33 -14.59 -11.36
N VAL A 141 1.01 -13.90 -12.27
CA VAL A 141 0.39 -13.25 -13.44
C VAL A 141 1.29 -13.31 -14.67
N LEU A 142 0.70 -13.06 -15.85
CA LEU A 142 1.42 -13.00 -17.13
C LEU A 142 1.37 -11.61 -17.78
N GLY A 143 0.60 -10.66 -17.22
CA GLY A 143 0.36 -9.32 -17.74
C GLY A 143 -1.01 -8.86 -17.28
N THR A 144 -1.08 -8.16 -16.15
CA THR A 144 -2.30 -8.04 -15.34
C THR A 144 -2.23 -6.75 -14.53
N LYS A 145 -3.40 -6.17 -14.23
CA LYS A 145 -3.54 -5.05 -13.30
C LYS A 145 -4.28 -5.53 -12.05
N PHE A 146 -3.66 -5.42 -10.88
CA PHE A 146 -4.21 -5.93 -9.63
C PHE A 146 -3.66 -5.21 -8.43
N ASN A 147 -4.38 -5.26 -7.33
CA ASN A 147 -3.97 -4.76 -6.01
C ASN A 147 -3.69 -5.93 -5.07
N VAL A 148 -2.65 -5.84 -4.26
CA VAL A 148 -2.36 -6.76 -3.16
C VAL A 148 -2.17 -5.98 -1.89
N SER A 149 -2.92 -6.32 -0.84
CA SER A 149 -2.75 -5.82 0.52
C SER A 149 -2.30 -6.96 1.42
N ALA A 150 -1.07 -6.89 1.93
CA ALA A 150 -0.41 -7.92 2.73
C ALA A 150 0.38 -7.29 3.89
N TYR A 151 -0.27 -6.45 4.68
CA TYR A 151 0.34 -5.84 5.87
C TYR A 151 0.59 -6.89 6.95
N ALA A 152 1.76 -6.81 7.60
CA ALA A 152 2.15 -7.79 8.62
C ALA A 152 1.20 -7.80 9.82
N GLY A 153 0.66 -6.62 10.19
CA GLY A 153 -0.28 -6.46 11.30
C GLY A 153 -1.71 -6.86 10.99
N ASP A 154 -2.08 -7.03 9.72
CA ASP A 154 -3.44 -7.42 9.33
C ASP A 154 -3.60 -8.94 9.41
N GLU A 155 -4.79 -9.40 9.79
CA GLU A 155 -5.11 -10.83 9.83
C GLU A 155 -5.30 -11.44 8.44
N GLU A 156 -5.43 -10.59 7.41
CA GLU A 156 -5.79 -11.01 6.06
C GLU A 156 -4.78 -10.53 5.02
N ILE A 157 -4.65 -11.31 3.94
CA ILE A 157 -4.04 -10.90 2.69
C ILE A 157 -5.17 -10.78 1.66
N VAL A 158 -5.27 -9.62 1.03
CA VAL A 158 -6.34 -9.31 0.08
C VAL A 158 -5.73 -9.08 -1.30
N THR A 159 -6.21 -9.82 -2.29
CA THR A 159 -5.85 -9.62 -3.70
C THR A 159 -7.09 -9.27 -4.49
N THR A 160 -7.06 -8.16 -5.23
CA THR A 160 -8.18 -7.68 -6.06
C THR A 160 -7.71 -7.53 -7.50
N LEU A 161 -8.41 -8.18 -8.42
CA LEU A 161 -8.07 -8.18 -9.84
C LEU A 161 -8.85 -7.12 -10.61
N ALA A 162 -8.13 -6.18 -11.24
CA ALA A 162 -8.76 -5.15 -12.09
C ALA A 162 -8.80 -5.53 -13.57
N GLU A 163 -7.73 -6.14 -14.11
CA GLU A 163 -7.64 -6.49 -15.53
C GLU A 163 -6.74 -7.70 -15.74
N GLY A 164 -7.13 -8.61 -16.64
CA GLY A 164 -6.33 -9.77 -17.01
C GLY A 164 -6.72 -11.03 -16.24
N SER A 165 -5.75 -11.79 -15.73
CA SER A 165 -5.95 -13.02 -14.96
C SER A 165 -4.88 -13.19 -13.91
N VAL A 166 -5.28 -13.57 -12.71
CA VAL A 166 -4.40 -13.87 -11.56
C VAL A 166 -4.55 -15.33 -11.17
N GLU A 167 -3.45 -15.99 -10.85
CA GLU A 167 -3.41 -17.26 -10.15
C GLU A 167 -2.86 -17.00 -8.74
N ILE A 168 -3.69 -17.24 -7.72
CA ILE A 168 -3.26 -17.24 -6.31
C ILE A 168 -2.80 -18.65 -5.97
N VAL A 169 -1.58 -18.77 -5.45
CA VAL A 169 -1.02 -20.04 -4.97
C VAL A 169 -0.88 -19.98 -3.47
N MET A 170 -1.48 -20.94 -2.77
CA MET A 170 -1.53 -21.02 -1.32
C MET A 170 -1.33 -22.48 -0.89
N TYR A 171 -0.33 -22.75 -0.03
CA TYR A 171 -0.07 -24.09 0.52
C TYR A 171 -0.03 -25.25 -0.50
N GLY A 172 0.34 -24.96 -1.76
CA GLY A 172 0.40 -25.95 -2.84
C GLY A 172 -0.88 -26.06 -3.67
N ASP A 173 -1.98 -25.46 -3.23
CA ASP A 173 -3.19 -25.29 -4.01
C ASP A 173 -3.16 -23.99 -4.80
N SER A 174 -3.94 -23.90 -5.87
CA SER A 174 -4.08 -22.67 -6.64
C SER A 174 -5.53 -22.36 -7.01
N THR A 175 -5.85 -21.09 -7.06
CA THR A 175 -7.15 -20.60 -7.56
C THR A 175 -6.93 -19.48 -8.58
N ARG A 176 -7.79 -19.42 -9.60
CA ARG A 176 -7.74 -18.36 -10.61
C ARG A 176 -8.83 -17.35 -10.38
N MET A 177 -8.48 -16.07 -10.63
CA MET A 177 -9.37 -14.92 -10.53
C MET A 177 -9.69 -14.36 -11.90
N GLN A 178 -10.89 -13.83 -12.04
CA GLN A 178 -11.35 -13.00 -13.15
C GLN A 178 -11.40 -11.53 -12.74
N PRO A 179 -11.45 -10.58 -13.68
CA PRO A 179 -11.64 -9.16 -13.37
C PRO A 179 -12.85 -8.94 -12.45
N ASP A 180 -12.72 -7.97 -11.56
CA ASP A 180 -13.69 -7.63 -10.50
C ASP A 180 -13.91 -8.75 -9.47
N GLU A 181 -12.96 -9.66 -9.34
CA GLU A 181 -12.92 -10.59 -8.22
C GLU A 181 -11.87 -10.20 -7.19
N GLN A 182 -12.18 -10.56 -5.95
CA GLN A 182 -11.30 -10.42 -4.79
C GLN A 182 -11.14 -11.76 -4.09
N VAL A 183 -9.92 -12.10 -3.72
CA VAL A 183 -9.59 -13.20 -2.81
C VAL A 183 -9.05 -12.61 -1.52
N VAL A 184 -9.68 -12.99 -0.41
CA VAL A 184 -9.29 -12.65 0.96
C VAL A 184 -8.78 -13.92 1.62
N PHE A 185 -7.52 -13.95 1.98
CA PHE A 185 -6.89 -15.06 2.68
C PHE A 185 -6.71 -14.72 4.16
N ASN A 186 -7.30 -15.50 5.07
CA ASN A 186 -7.12 -15.37 6.51
C ASN A 186 -5.85 -16.09 6.96
N LYS A 187 -4.88 -15.34 7.48
CA LYS A 187 -3.56 -15.85 7.89
C LYS A 187 -3.63 -16.82 9.07
N LYS A 188 -4.56 -16.60 10.00
CA LYS A 188 -4.72 -17.40 11.20
C LYS A 188 -5.45 -18.71 10.93
N GLU A 189 -6.57 -18.63 10.23
CA GLU A 189 -7.43 -19.79 9.93
C GLU A 189 -6.93 -20.60 8.73
N LYS A 190 -6.03 -20.02 7.92
CA LYS A 190 -5.52 -20.63 6.68
C LYS A 190 -6.63 -20.94 5.67
N THR A 191 -7.68 -20.14 5.67
CA THR A 191 -8.84 -20.23 4.79
C THR A 191 -8.86 -19.06 3.83
N PHE A 192 -9.56 -19.16 2.73
CA PHE A 192 -9.79 -18.05 1.84
C PHE A 192 -11.26 -17.91 1.47
N TYR A 193 -11.65 -16.67 1.23
CA TYR A 193 -12.93 -16.30 0.65
C TYR A 193 -12.69 -15.65 -0.71
N ARG A 194 -13.59 -15.91 -1.66
CA ARG A 194 -13.60 -15.28 -2.98
C ARG A 194 -14.96 -14.64 -3.22
N GLY A 195 -14.97 -13.39 -3.68
CA GLY A 195 -16.19 -12.64 -3.97
C GLY A 195 -16.01 -11.69 -5.14
N GLU A 196 -17.12 -11.18 -5.67
CA GLU A 196 -17.15 -10.11 -6.65
C GLU A 196 -17.11 -8.76 -5.94
N VAL A 197 -16.36 -7.80 -6.49
CA VAL A 197 -16.19 -6.44 -5.97
C VAL A 197 -16.04 -5.46 -7.14
N ASP A 198 -16.23 -4.17 -6.88
CA ASP A 198 -15.70 -3.14 -7.77
C ASP A 198 -14.20 -2.96 -7.54
N ALA A 199 -13.38 -3.46 -8.45
CA ALA A 199 -11.91 -3.39 -8.32
C ALA A 199 -11.38 -1.96 -8.28
N SER A 200 -12.13 -0.96 -8.80
CA SER A 200 -11.72 0.44 -8.80
C SER A 200 -11.63 1.03 -7.38
N VAL A 201 -12.47 0.55 -6.46
CA VAL A 201 -12.47 0.93 -5.03
C VAL A 201 -11.11 0.61 -4.37
N TYR A 202 -10.58 -0.56 -4.68
CA TYR A 202 -9.34 -1.07 -4.08
C TYR A 202 -8.06 -0.50 -4.71
N SER A 203 -8.19 0.19 -5.85
CA SER A 203 -7.08 0.88 -6.51
C SER A 203 -7.14 2.40 -6.42
N ALA A 204 -8.23 2.97 -5.89
CA ALA A 204 -8.47 4.42 -5.83
C ALA A 204 -7.40 5.18 -5.01
N TRP A 205 -6.75 4.51 -4.06
CA TRP A 205 -5.73 5.12 -3.22
C TRP A 205 -4.54 5.67 -4.02
N LYS A 206 -4.13 5.01 -5.12
CA LYS A 206 -3.06 5.49 -6.01
C LYS A 206 -3.44 6.76 -6.81
N ASP A 207 -4.74 7.04 -6.89
CA ASP A 207 -5.31 8.21 -7.54
C ASP A 207 -5.74 9.28 -6.50
N GLY A 208 -5.21 9.19 -5.28
CA GLY A 208 -5.40 10.15 -4.19
C GLY A 208 -6.77 10.10 -3.52
N LYS A 209 -7.44 8.94 -3.51
CA LYS A 209 -8.76 8.76 -2.90
C LYS A 209 -8.80 7.56 -1.95
N PHE A 210 -9.52 7.71 -0.86
CA PHE A 210 -10.00 6.59 -0.06
C PHE A 210 -11.46 6.37 -0.40
N ILE A 211 -11.80 5.22 -0.93
CA ILE A 211 -13.19 4.81 -1.19
C ILE A 211 -13.51 3.66 -0.24
N PHE A 212 -14.67 3.72 0.38
CA PHE A 212 -15.20 2.73 1.30
C PHE A 212 -16.60 2.34 0.84
N GLU A 213 -16.84 1.06 0.66
CA GLU A 213 -18.15 0.50 0.32
C GLU A 213 -18.52 -0.55 1.36
N ASP A 214 -19.54 -0.26 2.16
CA ASP A 214 -20.03 -1.13 3.21
C ASP A 214 -18.90 -1.72 4.08
N GLN A 215 -17.95 -0.86 4.50
CA GLN A 215 -16.77 -1.25 5.28
C GLN A 215 -16.98 -1.02 6.77
N PRO A 216 -16.56 -1.94 7.66
CA PRO A 216 -16.52 -1.69 9.10
C PRO A 216 -15.65 -0.48 9.43
N LEU A 217 -16.09 0.34 10.38
CA LEU A 217 -15.36 1.54 10.82
C LEU A 217 -13.94 1.22 11.28
N GLU A 218 -13.74 0.10 11.95
CA GLU A 218 -12.41 -0.36 12.33
C GLU A 218 -11.47 -0.50 11.12
N ARG A 219 -11.94 -1.11 10.02
CA ARG A 219 -11.17 -1.26 8.79
C ARG A 219 -10.87 0.09 8.12
N ILE A 220 -11.83 1.01 8.15
CA ILE A 220 -11.65 2.38 7.64
C ILE A 220 -10.56 3.09 8.44
N MET A 221 -10.67 3.06 9.77
CA MET A 221 -9.72 3.74 10.65
C MET A 221 -8.31 3.13 10.57
N GLU A 222 -8.17 1.82 10.41
CA GLU A 222 -6.86 1.19 10.18
C GLU A 222 -6.20 1.66 8.87
N ARG A 223 -6.98 1.86 7.79
CA ARG A 223 -6.45 2.45 6.55
C ARG A 223 -6.04 3.90 6.75
N LEU A 224 -6.85 4.70 7.45
CA LEU A 224 -6.55 6.10 7.74
C LEU A 224 -5.34 6.25 8.68
N LYS A 225 -5.16 5.38 9.67
CA LYS A 225 -3.99 5.35 10.56
C LYS A 225 -2.67 5.21 9.81
N ARG A 226 -2.63 4.48 8.69
CA ARG A 226 -1.41 4.36 7.88
C ARG A 226 -1.04 5.65 7.16
N TRP A 227 -2.01 6.54 7.01
CA TRP A 227 -1.80 7.83 6.33
C TRP A 227 -1.62 8.97 7.32
N TYR A 228 -2.44 9.02 8.35
CA TYR A 228 -2.41 10.06 9.38
C TYR A 228 -1.66 9.60 10.62
N ASP A 229 -0.95 10.55 11.27
CA ASP A 229 -0.22 10.29 12.52
C ASP A 229 -1.18 10.34 13.70
N MET A 230 -1.93 9.25 13.91
CA MET A 230 -2.96 9.14 14.93
C MET A 230 -3.05 7.75 15.55
N GLU A 231 -3.64 7.69 16.75
CA GLU A 231 -4.10 6.48 17.42
C GLU A 231 -5.62 6.54 17.60
N VAL A 232 -6.30 5.41 17.42
CA VAL A 232 -7.76 5.34 17.46
C VAL A 232 -8.22 4.46 18.61
N PHE A 233 -9.18 4.97 19.37
CA PHE A 233 -9.84 4.28 20.49
C PHE A 233 -11.35 4.27 20.24
N TYR A 234 -11.98 3.17 20.59
CA TYR A 234 -13.42 2.98 20.47
C TYR A 234 -14.03 2.85 21.85
N ALA A 235 -15.18 3.49 22.07
CA ALA A 235 -15.88 3.42 23.35
C ALA A 235 -16.36 2.00 23.66
N ASN A 236 -16.72 1.23 22.63
CA ASN A 236 -17.15 -0.16 22.74
C ASN A 236 -16.93 -0.91 21.42
N ASP A 237 -17.15 -2.21 21.42
CA ASP A 237 -16.94 -3.05 20.24
C ASP A 237 -18.02 -2.84 19.16
N GLU A 238 -19.23 -2.39 19.52
CA GLU A 238 -20.31 -2.14 18.55
C GLU A 238 -19.94 -1.00 17.60
N VAL A 239 -19.24 0.03 18.08
CA VAL A 239 -18.77 1.16 17.27
C VAL A 239 -17.80 0.70 16.18
N ARG A 240 -16.98 -0.31 16.44
CA ARG A 240 -16.02 -0.85 15.45
C ARG A 240 -16.70 -1.46 14.25
N GLU A 241 -17.84 -2.12 14.48
CA GLU A 241 -18.60 -2.86 13.46
C GLU A 241 -19.52 -1.96 12.63
N TYR A 242 -19.64 -0.67 12.96
CA TYR A 242 -20.42 0.27 12.18
C TYR A 242 -19.95 0.29 10.72
N ARG A 243 -20.88 0.11 9.78
CA ARG A 243 -20.52 -0.01 8.35
C ARG A 243 -20.78 1.30 7.63
N LEU A 244 -19.78 1.78 6.93
CA LEU A 244 -19.82 3.06 6.23
C LEU A 244 -19.53 2.90 4.73
N THR A 245 -20.20 3.77 3.96
CA THR A 245 -19.92 3.96 2.53
C THR A 245 -19.64 5.43 2.30
N GLY A 246 -18.56 5.75 1.59
CA GLY A 246 -18.17 7.11 1.28
C GLY A 246 -16.81 7.19 0.58
N ASP A 247 -16.47 8.41 0.17
CA ASP A 247 -15.18 8.70 -0.41
C ASP A 247 -14.52 9.91 0.25
N LEU A 248 -13.21 9.85 0.41
CA LEU A 248 -12.38 10.90 0.98
C LEU A 248 -11.20 11.17 0.04
N LYS A 249 -10.85 12.44 -0.13
CA LYS A 249 -9.60 12.78 -0.80
C LYS A 249 -8.43 12.62 0.18
N LYS A 250 -7.41 11.91 -0.26
CA LYS A 250 -6.27 11.50 0.54
C LYS A 250 -5.45 12.66 1.11
N TYR A 251 -5.43 13.80 0.41
CA TYR A 251 -4.63 14.98 0.78
C TYR A 251 -5.45 16.06 1.49
N GLU A 252 -6.73 15.83 1.76
CA GLU A 252 -7.53 16.71 2.58
C GLU A 252 -7.26 16.47 4.07
N ASN A 253 -7.64 17.42 4.92
CA ASN A 253 -7.40 17.27 6.34
C ASN A 253 -8.29 16.17 6.94
N PHE A 254 -7.86 15.58 8.04
CA PHE A 254 -8.56 14.51 8.73
C PHE A 254 -9.96 14.92 9.23
N GLU A 255 -10.21 16.22 9.40
CA GLU A 255 -11.52 16.75 9.81
C GLU A 255 -12.67 16.37 8.86
N GLN A 256 -12.37 16.13 7.58
CA GLN A 256 -13.39 15.65 6.63
C GLN A 256 -13.77 14.20 6.91
N ALA A 257 -12.79 13.36 7.26
CA ALA A 257 -13.08 11.99 7.68
C ALA A 257 -13.94 11.96 8.96
N VAL A 258 -13.64 12.86 9.90
CA VAL A 258 -14.43 13.02 11.13
C VAL A 258 -15.87 13.38 10.81
N ARG A 259 -16.09 14.42 10.01
CA ARG A 259 -17.46 14.84 9.61
C ARG A 259 -18.23 13.72 8.93
N MET A 260 -17.58 12.97 8.05
CA MET A 260 -18.23 11.83 7.40
C MET A 260 -18.67 10.77 8.42
N ILE A 261 -17.82 10.46 9.41
CA ILE A 261 -18.15 9.49 10.46
C ILE A 261 -19.31 10.00 11.32
N GLU A 262 -19.27 11.24 11.76
CA GLU A 262 -20.32 11.87 12.59
C GLU A 262 -21.66 11.98 11.87
N GLU A 263 -21.66 12.43 10.60
CA GLU A 263 -22.90 12.65 9.84
C GLU A 263 -23.58 11.35 9.39
N VAL A 264 -22.77 10.31 9.06
CA VAL A 264 -23.31 9.07 8.48
C VAL A 264 -23.68 8.06 9.55
N ALA A 265 -22.92 8.00 10.64
CA ALA A 265 -23.06 6.97 11.66
C ALA A 265 -23.74 7.43 12.96
N ASP A 266 -24.05 8.72 13.10
CA ASP A 266 -24.56 9.34 14.35
C ASP A 266 -23.64 9.03 15.56
N LEU A 267 -22.32 9.09 15.31
CA LEU A 267 -21.26 8.86 16.27
C LEU A 267 -20.60 10.19 16.65
N GLU A 268 -20.04 10.24 17.86
CA GLU A 268 -19.24 11.37 18.32
C GLU A 268 -17.75 11.05 18.16
N VAL A 269 -16.96 12.01 17.65
CA VAL A 269 -15.54 11.86 17.45
C VAL A 269 -14.78 12.95 18.21
N ASP A 270 -14.12 12.56 19.29
CA ASP A 270 -13.24 13.43 20.06
C ASP A 270 -11.79 13.30 19.61
N ILE A 271 -11.15 14.44 19.32
CA ILE A 271 -9.73 14.50 18.96
C ILE A 271 -8.96 15.20 20.07
N ASN A 272 -8.00 14.48 20.67
CA ASN A 272 -7.09 15.03 21.67
C ASN A 272 -5.65 14.74 21.27
N ASN A 273 -4.94 15.73 20.76
CA ASN A 273 -3.63 15.58 20.12
C ASN A 273 -3.70 14.55 18.96
N LYS A 274 -3.00 13.42 19.11
CA LYS A 274 -2.98 12.32 18.15
C LYS A 274 -4.00 11.22 18.46
N CYS A 275 -4.75 11.34 19.54
CA CYS A 275 -5.75 10.35 19.94
C CYS A 275 -7.11 10.73 19.37
N VAL A 276 -7.72 9.80 18.67
CA VAL A 276 -9.08 9.88 18.12
C VAL A 276 -9.94 8.88 18.89
N ILE A 277 -10.95 9.37 19.58
CA ILE A 277 -11.89 8.55 20.37
C ILE A 277 -13.23 8.60 19.67
N ILE A 278 -13.79 7.44 19.36
CA ILE A 278 -15.07 7.30 18.65
C ILE A 278 -16.07 6.62 19.58
N SER A 279 -17.21 7.28 19.80
CA SER A 279 -18.25 6.84 20.74
C SER A 279 -19.66 6.92 20.14
#